data_02b2e63b1a241d63afb5950c490526a9
#
_entry.id   02b2e63b1a241d63afb5950c490526a9
#
_cell.length_a   1.000
_cell.length_b   1.000
_cell.length_c   1.000
_cell.angle_alpha   90.00
_cell.angle_beta   90.00
_cell.angle_gamma   90.00
#
_symmetry.space_group_name_H-M   'P 1'
#
loop_
_entity.id
_entity.type
_entity.pdbx_description
1 polymer ?
#
loop_
_entity_poly.entity_id
_entity_poly.type
_entity_poly.pdbx_seq_one_letter_code
_entity_poly.pdbx_strand_id
1 'polypeptide(L)'
;MSVTADLKIKYSSLWSDMTNHAFVNEMGMGTLDPEKFRRYFLQDYVFVNDLVVLTANAISKAPDIRSASIFNDFLTGVTNPENDLFVSAFEEFGADYLEYSSVSASPTTRAFGDFLVRTALEGNFDDIALVLYVTEGTYLEWGTRLLNERAEPASATYREWIRLHGPDVLGDLVSWLQNYVDKESKLPAPRADYLFKMTLRYEYLFWESAYNGEAWFDQ
;
A
#
# COMPACT_ATOMS: atom_id res chain seq x y z
N MET A 1 -7.32 3.80 -25.55
CA MET A 1 -7.52 4.54 -24.30
C MET A 1 -6.81 3.74 -23.21
N SER A 2 -6.22 4.40 -22.25
CA SER A 2 -5.51 3.75 -21.14
C SER A 2 -6.53 3.38 -20.05
N VAL A 3 -6.61 2.10 -19.67
CA VAL A 3 -7.53 1.60 -18.65
C VAL A 3 -7.26 2.29 -17.32
N THR A 4 -5.99 2.39 -16.94
CA THR A 4 -5.59 3.02 -15.68
C THR A 4 -5.92 4.50 -15.64
N ALA A 5 -5.67 5.25 -16.72
CA ALA A 5 -5.99 6.67 -16.79
C ALA A 5 -7.51 6.92 -16.73
N ASP A 6 -8.31 6.12 -17.47
CA ASP A 6 -9.76 6.26 -17.47
C ASP A 6 -10.35 5.98 -16.07
N LEU A 7 -9.84 4.95 -15.38
CA LEU A 7 -10.25 4.63 -14.00
C LEU A 7 -9.80 5.71 -13.00
N LYS A 8 -8.58 6.23 -13.14
CA LYS A 8 -8.08 7.31 -12.30
C LYS A 8 -8.90 8.60 -12.46
N ILE A 9 -9.30 8.93 -13.70
CA ILE A 9 -10.22 10.06 -13.96
C ILE A 9 -11.59 9.79 -13.31
N LYS A 10 -12.15 8.60 -13.51
CA LYS A 10 -13.46 8.22 -12.97
C LYS A 10 -13.51 8.30 -11.45
N TYR A 11 -12.45 7.92 -10.76
CA TYR A 11 -12.34 7.89 -9.30
C TYR A 11 -11.42 8.99 -8.75
N SER A 12 -11.24 10.09 -9.49
CA SER A 12 -10.28 11.16 -9.17
C SER A 12 -10.49 11.79 -7.79
N SER A 13 -11.74 11.95 -7.35
CA SER A 13 -12.02 12.46 -5.99
C SER A 13 -11.47 11.51 -4.93
N LEU A 14 -11.82 10.22 -4.99
CA LEU A 14 -11.37 9.25 -4.01
C LEU A 14 -9.85 9.04 -4.04
N TRP A 15 -9.24 9.08 -5.24
CA TRP A 15 -7.79 9.06 -5.41
C TRP A 15 -7.13 10.26 -4.74
N SER A 16 -7.69 11.45 -4.94
CA SER A 16 -7.21 12.67 -4.29
C SER A 16 -7.39 12.63 -2.78
N ASP A 17 -8.55 12.17 -2.31
CA ASP A 17 -8.84 12.07 -0.87
C ASP A 17 -7.86 11.12 -0.16
N MET A 18 -7.48 10.01 -0.83
CA MET A 18 -6.48 9.06 -0.33
C MET A 18 -5.08 9.68 -0.33
N THR A 19 -4.62 10.22 -1.46
CA THR A 19 -3.24 10.71 -1.62
C THR A 19 -2.97 12.04 -0.88
N ASN A 20 -4.01 12.77 -0.51
CA ASN A 20 -3.94 14.00 0.29
C ASN A 20 -4.59 13.86 1.67
N HIS A 21 -4.69 12.63 2.17
CA HIS A 21 -5.26 12.39 3.49
C HIS A 21 -4.52 13.18 4.58
N ALA A 22 -5.24 13.58 5.65
CA ALA A 22 -4.65 14.34 6.76
C ALA A 22 -3.43 13.63 7.36
N PHE A 23 -3.48 12.30 7.49
CA PHE A 23 -2.35 11.48 7.95
C PHE A 23 -1.08 11.76 7.14
N VAL A 24 -1.18 11.68 5.81
CA VAL A 24 -0.04 11.88 4.88
C VAL A 24 0.50 13.30 4.97
N ASN A 25 -0.39 14.29 4.97
CA ASN A 25 -0.01 15.69 5.02
C ASN A 25 0.65 16.06 6.36
N GLU A 26 0.09 15.62 7.48
CA GLU A 26 0.65 15.86 8.81
C GLU A 26 1.98 15.13 9.01
N MET A 27 2.14 13.92 8.44
CA MET A 27 3.42 13.19 8.43
C MET A 27 4.48 14.00 7.67
N GLY A 28 4.16 14.49 6.47
CA GLY A 28 5.07 15.32 5.66
C GLY A 28 5.47 16.61 6.36
N MET A 29 4.55 17.25 7.08
CA MET A 29 4.81 18.45 7.88
C MET A 29 5.52 18.15 9.21
N GLY A 30 5.63 16.89 9.60
CA GLY A 30 6.17 16.51 10.92
C GLY A 30 5.25 16.86 12.11
N THR A 31 3.96 17.05 11.85
CA THR A 31 2.96 17.42 12.86
C THR A 31 2.02 16.27 13.22
N LEU A 32 2.15 15.13 12.55
CA LEU A 32 1.36 13.95 12.86
C LEU A 32 1.64 13.48 14.28
N ASP A 33 0.57 13.21 15.03
CA ASP A 33 0.67 12.64 16.38
C ASP A 33 1.41 11.27 16.29
N PRO A 34 2.50 11.08 17.06
CA PRO A 34 3.25 9.83 17.06
C PRO A 34 2.40 8.58 17.34
N GLU A 35 1.36 8.71 18.17
CA GLU A 35 0.45 7.59 18.45
C GLU A 35 -0.40 7.18 17.23
N LYS A 36 -0.73 8.12 16.34
CA LYS A 36 -1.39 7.79 15.07
C LYS A 36 -0.45 7.03 14.15
N PHE A 37 0.82 7.46 14.08
CA PHE A 37 1.83 6.77 13.28
C PHE A 37 2.15 5.39 13.83
N ARG A 38 2.30 5.27 15.16
CA ARG A 38 2.50 3.98 15.83
C ARG A 38 1.35 3.01 15.53
N ARG A 39 0.11 3.48 15.64
CA ARG A 39 -1.10 2.69 15.29
C ARG A 39 -1.08 2.23 13.85
N TYR A 40 -0.74 3.14 12.93
CA TYR A 40 -0.58 2.83 11.51
C TYR A 40 0.44 1.71 11.31
N PHE A 41 1.64 1.86 11.83
CA PHE A 41 2.73 0.89 11.64
C PHE A 41 2.42 -0.48 12.23
N LEU A 42 1.76 -0.55 13.37
CA LEU A 42 1.32 -1.82 13.95
C LEU A 42 0.31 -2.54 13.05
N GLN A 43 -0.63 -1.80 12.47
CA GLN A 43 -1.62 -2.37 11.56
C GLN A 43 -1.05 -2.70 10.18
N ASP A 44 -0.13 -1.90 9.72
CA ASP A 44 0.56 -2.10 8.44
C ASP A 44 1.48 -3.34 8.50
N TYR A 45 2.18 -3.54 9.60
CA TYR A 45 2.97 -4.76 9.84
C TYR A 45 2.13 -6.04 9.77
N VAL A 46 0.89 -6.00 10.27
CA VAL A 46 -0.05 -7.12 10.10
C VAL A 46 -0.50 -7.25 8.64
N PHE A 47 -0.83 -6.12 8.00
CA PHE A 47 -1.29 -6.06 6.61
C PHE A 47 -0.25 -6.58 5.60
N VAL A 48 1.03 -6.29 5.83
CA VAL A 48 2.13 -6.75 4.97
C VAL A 48 2.14 -8.27 4.81
N ASN A 49 1.70 -9.06 5.78
CA ASN A 49 1.58 -10.52 5.60
C ASN A 49 0.61 -10.89 4.47
N ASP A 50 -0.50 -10.17 4.35
CA ASP A 50 -1.49 -10.40 3.28
C ASP A 50 -0.99 -9.85 1.93
N LEU A 51 -0.22 -8.77 1.93
CA LEU A 51 0.49 -8.25 0.76
C LEU A 51 1.54 -9.26 0.23
N VAL A 52 2.26 -9.93 1.15
CA VAL A 52 3.18 -11.03 0.80
C VAL A 52 2.43 -12.17 0.11
N VAL A 53 1.26 -12.57 0.62
CA VAL A 53 0.42 -13.59 -0.03
C VAL A 53 0.00 -13.16 -1.43
N LEU A 54 -0.45 -11.91 -1.60
CA LEU A 54 -0.84 -11.36 -2.90
C LEU A 54 0.32 -11.43 -3.89
N THR A 55 1.49 -10.93 -3.48
CA THR A 55 2.68 -10.83 -4.33
C THR A 55 3.26 -12.20 -4.69
N ALA A 56 3.32 -13.14 -3.74
CA ALA A 56 3.77 -14.51 -3.99
C ALA A 56 2.86 -15.24 -4.98
N ASN A 57 1.54 -15.01 -4.90
CA ASN A 57 0.60 -15.54 -5.89
C ASN A 57 0.77 -14.89 -7.26
N ALA A 58 1.10 -13.59 -7.35
CA ALA A 58 1.46 -12.98 -8.62
C ALA A 58 2.66 -13.67 -9.28
N ILE A 59 3.73 -13.94 -8.52
CA ILE A 59 4.90 -14.66 -9.01
C ILE A 59 4.49 -16.02 -9.59
N SER A 60 3.68 -16.79 -8.87
CA SER A 60 3.25 -18.13 -9.30
C SER A 60 2.30 -18.12 -10.50
N LYS A 61 1.53 -17.05 -10.70
CA LYS A 61 0.57 -16.88 -11.80
C LYS A 61 1.09 -16.06 -12.97
N ALA A 62 2.34 -15.58 -12.88
CA ALA A 62 2.93 -14.72 -13.90
C ALA A 62 2.93 -15.39 -15.29
N PRO A 63 2.61 -14.64 -16.36
CA PRO A 63 2.56 -15.18 -17.70
C PRO A 63 3.94 -15.59 -18.24
N ASP A 64 5.00 -15.02 -17.67
CA ASP A 64 6.39 -15.29 -18.04
C ASP A 64 7.35 -14.99 -16.88
N ILE A 65 8.60 -15.45 -17.02
CA ILE A 65 9.63 -15.32 -15.99
C ILE A 65 10.04 -13.86 -15.70
N ARG A 66 9.91 -12.98 -16.70
CA ARG A 66 10.25 -11.56 -16.55
C ARG A 66 9.20 -10.87 -15.67
N SER A 67 7.93 -11.13 -15.92
CA SER A 67 6.84 -10.66 -15.06
C SER A 67 6.98 -11.20 -13.64
N ALA A 68 7.32 -12.48 -13.47
CA ALA A 68 7.59 -13.07 -12.16
C ALA A 68 8.75 -12.36 -11.44
N SER A 69 9.83 -11.99 -12.15
CA SER A 69 10.98 -11.28 -11.57
C SER A 69 10.60 -9.92 -10.99
N ILE A 70 9.75 -9.15 -11.66
CA ILE A 70 9.28 -7.83 -11.18
C ILE A 70 8.62 -7.96 -9.81
N PHE A 71 7.70 -8.93 -9.66
CA PHE A 71 7.04 -9.16 -8.38
C PHE A 71 7.97 -9.76 -7.32
N ASN A 72 8.97 -10.56 -7.72
CA ASN A 72 9.98 -11.06 -6.80
C ASN A 72 10.86 -9.94 -6.24
N ASP A 73 11.25 -8.97 -7.08
CA ASP A 73 12.05 -7.83 -6.65
C ASP A 73 11.26 -6.96 -5.66
N PHE A 74 9.98 -6.72 -5.94
CA PHE A 74 9.07 -6.04 -5.01
C PHE A 74 8.93 -6.82 -3.69
N LEU A 75 8.67 -8.14 -3.74
CA LEU A 75 8.58 -8.98 -2.54
C LEU A 75 9.85 -8.93 -1.71
N THR A 76 11.01 -8.89 -2.35
CA THR A 76 12.30 -8.76 -1.68
C THR A 76 12.42 -7.41 -0.96
N GLY A 77 11.94 -6.32 -1.56
CA GLY A 77 11.88 -5.00 -0.94
C GLY A 77 11.03 -4.99 0.33
N VAL A 78 9.82 -5.52 0.24
CA VAL A 78 8.87 -5.59 1.37
C VAL A 78 9.41 -6.46 2.51
N THR A 79 10.01 -7.61 2.21
CA THR A 79 10.43 -8.59 3.24
C THR A 79 11.79 -8.31 3.87
N ASN A 80 12.57 -7.36 3.36
CA ASN A 80 13.89 -7.00 3.89
C ASN A 80 13.97 -5.53 4.31
N PRO A 81 14.22 -4.54 3.39
CA PRO A 81 14.41 -3.15 3.82
C PRO A 81 13.23 -2.56 4.56
N GLU A 82 12.00 -2.86 4.11
CA GLU A 82 10.78 -2.35 4.74
C GLU A 82 10.54 -3.00 6.11
N ASN A 83 10.77 -4.31 6.21
CA ASN A 83 10.70 -5.00 7.51
C ASN A 83 11.72 -4.44 8.52
N ASP A 84 12.93 -4.12 8.09
CA ASP A 84 13.96 -3.51 8.95
C ASP A 84 13.52 -2.13 9.45
N LEU A 85 12.81 -1.37 8.60
CA LEU A 85 12.22 -0.09 9.00
C LEU A 85 11.11 -0.27 10.03
N PHE A 86 10.22 -1.26 9.87
CA PHE A 86 9.19 -1.57 10.88
C PHE A 86 9.83 -1.84 12.25
N VAL A 87 10.83 -2.71 12.31
CA VAL A 87 11.53 -3.04 13.56
C VAL A 87 12.15 -1.80 14.21
N SER A 88 12.85 -0.98 13.41
CA SER A 88 13.46 0.28 13.90
C SER A 88 12.40 1.28 14.38
N ALA A 89 11.28 1.37 13.70
CA ALA A 89 10.19 2.27 14.08
C ALA A 89 9.51 1.82 15.38
N PHE A 90 9.33 0.53 15.58
CA PHE A 90 8.79 0.01 16.84
C PHE A 90 9.67 0.37 18.03
N GLU A 91 11.00 0.29 17.87
CA GLU A 91 11.93 0.76 18.90
C GLU A 91 11.81 2.27 19.14
N GLU A 92 11.72 3.11 18.09
CA GLU A 92 11.54 4.56 18.20
C GLU A 92 10.24 4.93 18.90
N PHE A 93 9.14 4.23 18.61
CA PHE A 93 7.81 4.50 19.18
C PHE A 93 7.50 3.69 20.45
N GLY A 94 8.46 2.95 20.98
CA GLY A 94 8.36 2.23 22.25
C GLY A 94 7.46 0.99 22.23
N ALA A 95 7.24 0.40 21.07
CA ALA A 95 6.55 -0.88 20.94
C ALA A 95 7.55 -2.03 21.09
N ASP A 96 7.35 -2.92 22.06
CA ASP A 96 8.21 -4.08 22.23
C ASP A 96 7.83 -5.25 21.31
N TYR A 97 8.71 -6.27 21.24
CA TYR A 97 8.49 -7.44 20.39
C TYR A 97 7.18 -8.15 20.68
N LEU A 98 6.78 -8.28 21.94
CA LEU A 98 5.55 -8.98 22.32
C LEU A 98 4.33 -8.21 21.82
N GLU A 99 4.39 -6.89 21.86
CA GLU A 99 3.32 -6.04 21.37
C GLU A 99 3.16 -6.20 19.85
N TYR A 100 4.19 -5.87 19.06
CA TYR A 100 4.01 -5.88 17.59
C TYR A 100 3.84 -7.28 16.99
N SER A 101 4.38 -8.33 17.62
CA SER A 101 4.20 -9.72 17.17
C SER A 101 2.82 -10.31 17.52
N SER A 102 2.08 -9.69 18.44
CA SER A 102 0.76 -10.13 18.88
C SER A 102 -0.39 -9.22 18.43
N VAL A 103 -0.10 -8.19 17.64
CA VAL A 103 -1.13 -7.26 17.15
C VAL A 103 -2.19 -8.01 16.35
N SER A 104 -3.44 -7.81 16.73
CA SER A 104 -4.59 -8.28 15.98
C SER A 104 -4.98 -7.24 14.91
N ALA A 105 -5.32 -7.72 13.71
CA ALA A 105 -5.85 -6.85 12.68
C ALA A 105 -7.11 -6.12 13.14
N SER A 106 -7.18 -4.81 12.97
CA SER A 106 -8.41 -4.02 13.12
C SER A 106 -9.46 -4.46 12.09
N PRO A 107 -10.74 -4.10 12.26
CA PRO A 107 -11.78 -4.42 11.26
C PRO A 107 -11.39 -4.03 9.83
N THR A 108 -10.86 -2.84 9.62
CA THR A 108 -10.43 -2.38 8.30
C THR A 108 -9.21 -3.14 7.79
N THR A 109 -8.17 -3.33 8.61
CA THR A 109 -6.98 -4.11 8.25
C THR A 109 -7.37 -5.52 7.84
N ARG A 110 -8.24 -6.18 8.61
CA ARG A 110 -8.76 -7.52 8.30
C ARG A 110 -9.51 -7.54 6.98
N ALA A 111 -10.44 -6.61 6.78
CA ALA A 111 -11.24 -6.57 5.55
C ALA A 111 -10.39 -6.30 4.30
N PHE A 112 -9.38 -5.44 4.42
CA PHE A 112 -8.47 -5.16 3.32
C PHE A 112 -7.55 -6.37 3.05
N GLY A 113 -6.97 -6.97 4.06
CA GLY A 113 -6.16 -8.18 3.94
C GLY A 113 -6.95 -9.33 3.30
N ASP A 114 -8.17 -9.59 3.77
CA ASP A 114 -9.07 -10.61 3.19
C ASP A 114 -9.38 -10.31 1.71
N PHE A 115 -9.53 -9.04 1.33
CA PHE A 115 -9.70 -8.65 -0.08
C PHE A 115 -8.44 -8.95 -0.91
N LEU A 116 -7.23 -8.68 -0.40
CA LEU A 116 -5.97 -9.03 -1.07
C LEU A 116 -5.82 -10.54 -1.23
N VAL A 117 -5.98 -11.29 -0.13
CA VAL A 117 -5.86 -12.75 -0.13
C VAL A 117 -6.91 -13.38 -1.05
N ARG A 118 -8.15 -12.92 -1.01
CA ARG A 118 -9.19 -13.38 -1.92
C ARG A 118 -8.84 -13.11 -3.39
N THR A 119 -8.33 -11.90 -3.70
CA THR A 119 -7.86 -11.56 -5.06
C THR A 119 -6.70 -12.47 -5.46
N ALA A 120 -5.76 -12.74 -4.54
CA ALA A 120 -4.64 -13.63 -4.77
C ALA A 120 -5.08 -15.06 -5.12
N LEU A 121 -6.06 -15.61 -4.40
CA LEU A 121 -6.47 -17.02 -4.53
C LEU A 121 -7.47 -17.25 -5.65
N GLU A 122 -8.50 -16.43 -5.75
CA GLU A 122 -9.61 -16.58 -6.70
C GLU A 122 -9.37 -15.85 -8.04
N GLY A 123 -8.56 -14.79 -8.04
CA GLY A 123 -8.24 -14.00 -9.22
C GLY A 123 -7.10 -14.58 -10.07
N ASN A 124 -6.82 -13.93 -11.17
CA ASN A 124 -5.69 -14.22 -12.05
C ASN A 124 -4.57 -13.17 -11.88
N PHE A 125 -3.52 -13.27 -12.68
CA PHE A 125 -2.40 -12.33 -12.64
C PHE A 125 -2.83 -10.89 -12.94
N ASP A 126 -3.76 -10.70 -13.88
CA ASP A 126 -4.26 -9.36 -14.25
C ASP A 126 -5.00 -8.70 -13.08
N ASP A 127 -5.79 -9.48 -12.31
CA ASP A 127 -6.46 -8.98 -11.11
C ASP A 127 -5.46 -8.47 -10.08
N ILE A 128 -4.39 -9.25 -9.83
CA ILE A 128 -3.35 -8.90 -8.87
C ILE A 128 -2.55 -7.68 -9.35
N ALA A 129 -2.18 -7.64 -10.63
CA ALA A 129 -1.43 -6.53 -11.20
C ALA A 129 -2.19 -5.19 -11.07
N LEU A 130 -3.52 -5.20 -11.30
CA LEU A 130 -4.34 -4.01 -11.14
C LEU A 130 -4.47 -3.60 -9.67
N VAL A 131 -4.66 -4.55 -8.75
CA VAL A 131 -4.73 -4.25 -7.31
C VAL A 131 -3.41 -3.63 -6.86
N LEU A 132 -2.27 -4.25 -7.19
CA LEU A 132 -0.96 -3.73 -6.82
C LEU A 132 -0.64 -2.38 -7.51
N TYR A 133 -1.15 -2.14 -8.73
CA TYR A 133 -1.05 -0.81 -9.35
C TYR A 133 -1.75 0.27 -8.52
N VAL A 134 -2.89 -0.03 -7.93
CA VAL A 134 -3.63 0.96 -7.13
C VAL A 134 -2.95 1.17 -5.77
N THR A 135 -2.54 0.10 -5.08
CA THR A 135 -1.85 0.21 -3.79
C THR A 135 -0.56 1.02 -3.95
N GLU A 136 0.38 0.52 -4.74
CA GLU A 136 1.69 1.16 -4.88
C GLU A 136 1.63 2.48 -5.64
N GLY A 137 0.67 2.63 -6.56
CA GLY A 137 0.47 3.87 -7.31
C GLY A 137 -0.01 5.04 -6.45
N THR A 138 -0.86 4.79 -5.47
CA THR A 138 -1.29 5.83 -4.52
C THR A 138 -0.17 6.22 -3.57
N TYR A 139 0.64 5.25 -3.12
CA TYR A 139 1.81 5.48 -2.29
C TYR A 139 2.90 6.24 -3.06
N LEU A 140 3.22 5.84 -4.28
CA LEU A 140 4.15 6.58 -5.14
C LEU A 140 3.72 8.03 -5.34
N GLU A 141 2.41 8.29 -5.52
CA GLU A 141 1.93 9.65 -5.76
C GLU A 141 2.15 10.56 -4.55
N TRP A 142 1.73 10.15 -3.35
CA TRP A 142 1.94 10.98 -2.18
C TRP A 142 3.42 11.05 -1.77
N GLY A 143 4.18 9.96 -1.91
CA GLY A 143 5.62 9.95 -1.63
C GLY A 143 6.38 10.91 -2.56
N THR A 144 6.10 10.85 -3.87
CA THR A 144 6.67 11.78 -4.85
C THR A 144 6.31 13.23 -4.55
N ARG A 145 5.04 13.50 -4.19
CA ARG A 145 4.60 14.84 -3.83
C ARG A 145 5.37 15.38 -2.63
N LEU A 146 5.44 14.63 -1.54
CA LEU A 146 6.14 15.08 -0.33
C LEU A 146 7.63 15.29 -0.56
N LEU A 147 8.29 14.44 -1.35
CA LEU A 147 9.69 14.63 -1.74
C LEU A 147 9.88 15.90 -2.59
N ASN A 148 8.98 16.19 -3.53
CA ASN A 148 9.02 17.40 -4.36
C ASN A 148 8.77 18.68 -3.52
N GLU A 149 7.92 18.59 -2.52
CA GLU A 149 7.68 19.68 -1.54
C GLU A 149 8.84 19.84 -0.55
N ARG A 150 9.86 18.98 -0.65
CA ARG A 150 11.00 18.92 0.28
C ARG A 150 10.56 18.75 1.72
N ALA A 151 9.62 17.84 1.94
CA ALA A 151 9.18 17.48 3.27
C ALA A 151 10.36 16.91 4.08
N GLU A 152 10.71 17.59 5.15
CA GLU A 152 11.80 17.19 6.04
C GLU A 152 11.28 17.10 7.50
N PRO A 153 10.38 16.14 7.81
CA PRO A 153 9.92 15.97 9.18
C PRO A 153 11.10 15.61 10.11
N ALA A 154 11.01 16.01 11.38
CA ALA A 154 12.07 15.76 12.34
C ALA A 154 12.31 14.26 12.60
N SER A 155 11.24 13.44 12.59
CA SER A 155 11.35 11.98 12.72
C SER A 155 12.13 11.36 11.56
N ALA A 156 13.14 10.55 11.88
CA ALA A 156 13.91 9.81 10.90
C ALA A 156 13.03 8.75 10.22
N THR A 157 12.13 8.12 10.96
CA THR A 157 11.18 7.12 10.46
C THR A 157 10.23 7.74 9.42
N TYR A 158 9.68 8.94 9.68
CA TYR A 158 8.81 9.61 8.69
C TYR A 158 9.57 9.91 7.39
N ARG A 159 10.80 10.41 7.49
CA ARG A 159 11.63 10.68 6.28
C ARG A 159 11.90 9.40 5.49
N GLU A 160 12.27 8.32 6.18
CA GLU A 160 12.55 7.06 5.52
C GLU A 160 11.28 6.44 4.90
N TRP A 161 10.14 6.53 5.59
CA TRP A 161 8.86 6.08 5.04
C TRP A 161 8.47 6.84 3.77
N ILE A 162 8.63 8.16 3.76
CA ILE A 162 8.43 8.98 2.56
C ILE A 162 9.40 8.56 1.44
N ARG A 163 10.67 8.31 1.76
CA ARG A 163 11.69 7.92 0.79
C ARG A 163 11.38 6.55 0.16
N LEU A 164 10.97 5.58 0.95
CA LEU A 164 10.61 4.23 0.47
C LEU A 164 9.43 4.25 -0.51
N HIS A 165 8.54 5.22 -0.40
CA HIS A 165 7.41 5.38 -1.31
C HIS A 165 7.66 6.41 -2.42
N GLY A 166 8.92 6.83 -2.57
CA GLY A 166 9.35 7.75 -3.62
C GLY A 166 9.65 7.07 -4.97
N PRO A 167 9.90 7.90 -6.00
CA PRO A 167 10.11 7.42 -7.37
C PRO A 167 11.34 6.52 -7.53
N ASP A 168 12.36 6.69 -6.71
CA ASP A 168 13.60 5.89 -6.77
C ASP A 168 13.37 4.42 -6.31
N VAL A 169 12.28 4.15 -5.56
CA VAL A 169 11.95 2.82 -5.06
C VAL A 169 10.75 2.23 -5.78
N LEU A 170 9.63 2.95 -5.87
CA LEU A 170 8.39 2.45 -6.45
C LEU A 170 8.19 2.80 -7.92
N GLY A 171 8.95 3.77 -8.46
CA GLY A 171 8.70 4.32 -9.79
C GLY A 171 8.72 3.28 -10.91
N ASP A 172 9.70 2.39 -10.93
CA ASP A 172 9.84 1.35 -11.97
C ASP A 172 8.73 0.31 -11.87
N LEU A 173 8.40 -0.13 -10.66
CA LEU A 173 7.30 -1.08 -10.41
C LEU A 173 5.97 -0.51 -10.90
N VAL A 174 5.60 0.68 -10.43
CA VAL A 174 4.31 1.31 -10.77
C VAL A 174 4.21 1.60 -12.27
N SER A 175 5.30 2.04 -12.89
CA SER A 175 5.35 2.24 -14.35
C SER A 175 5.17 0.94 -15.10
N TRP A 176 5.79 -0.14 -14.64
CA TRP A 176 5.62 -1.46 -15.25
C TRP A 176 4.18 -1.97 -15.09
N LEU A 177 3.61 -1.90 -13.87
CA LEU A 177 2.23 -2.30 -13.59
C LEU A 177 1.23 -1.53 -14.47
N GLN A 178 1.40 -0.21 -14.59
CA GLN A 178 0.58 0.63 -15.44
C GLN A 178 0.65 0.17 -16.90
N ASN A 179 1.86 -0.03 -17.42
CA ASN A 179 2.05 -0.48 -18.79
C ASN A 179 1.44 -1.86 -19.03
N TYR A 180 1.60 -2.79 -18.10
CA TYR A 180 1.01 -4.13 -18.17
C TYR A 180 -0.52 -4.05 -18.22
N VAL A 181 -1.13 -3.35 -17.26
CA VAL A 181 -2.59 -3.20 -17.19
C VAL A 181 -3.16 -2.54 -18.44
N ASP A 182 -2.49 -1.54 -18.97
CA ASP A 182 -2.96 -0.77 -20.12
C ASP A 182 -2.80 -1.48 -21.48
N LYS A 183 -1.80 -2.38 -21.62
CA LYS A 183 -1.43 -2.93 -22.91
C LYS A 183 -1.58 -4.45 -23.01
N GLU A 184 -1.43 -5.17 -21.91
CA GLU A 184 -1.34 -6.64 -21.92
C GLU A 184 -2.48 -7.33 -21.18
N SER A 185 -3.02 -6.69 -20.14
CA SER A 185 -4.12 -7.21 -19.33
C SER A 185 -5.39 -7.41 -20.18
N LYS A 186 -6.08 -8.51 -19.89
CA LYS A 186 -7.36 -8.88 -20.51
C LYS A 186 -8.53 -8.75 -19.54
N LEU A 187 -8.38 -7.95 -18.49
CA LEU A 187 -9.45 -7.73 -17.52
C LEU A 187 -10.71 -7.17 -18.21
N PRO A 188 -11.87 -7.79 -18.00
CA PRO A 188 -13.13 -7.18 -18.40
C PRO A 188 -13.33 -5.83 -17.68
N ALA A 189 -13.82 -4.80 -18.40
CA ALA A 189 -13.99 -3.48 -17.85
C ALA A 189 -14.78 -3.42 -16.51
N PRO A 190 -15.88 -4.20 -16.32
CA PRO A 190 -16.57 -4.23 -15.02
C PRO A 190 -15.70 -4.80 -13.88
N ARG A 191 -14.81 -5.76 -14.18
CA ARG A 191 -13.91 -6.34 -13.21
C ARG A 191 -12.80 -5.36 -12.83
N ALA A 192 -12.20 -4.70 -13.80
CA ALA A 192 -11.20 -3.66 -13.59
C ALA A 192 -11.78 -2.50 -12.75
N ASP A 193 -12.98 -2.05 -13.09
CA ASP A 193 -13.70 -1.01 -12.35
C ASP A 193 -13.94 -1.40 -10.87
N TYR A 194 -14.41 -2.63 -10.65
CA TYR A 194 -14.63 -3.15 -9.29
C TYR A 194 -13.34 -3.20 -8.48
N LEU A 195 -12.28 -3.80 -9.01
CA LEU A 195 -11.01 -3.96 -8.31
C LEU A 195 -10.38 -2.60 -7.99
N PHE A 196 -10.27 -1.72 -8.98
CA PHE A 196 -9.73 -0.38 -8.80
C PHE A 196 -10.46 0.39 -7.70
N LYS A 197 -11.80 0.43 -7.79
CA LYS A 197 -12.62 1.13 -6.80
C LYS A 197 -12.49 0.53 -5.41
N MET A 198 -12.52 -0.79 -5.29
CA MET A 198 -12.47 -1.44 -3.97
C MET A 198 -11.11 -1.29 -3.31
N THR A 199 -10.02 -1.46 -4.07
CA THR A 199 -8.67 -1.22 -3.56
C THR A 199 -8.53 0.21 -3.04
N LEU A 200 -8.92 1.18 -3.85
CA LEU A 200 -8.82 2.59 -3.48
C LEU A 200 -9.67 2.96 -2.25
N ARG A 201 -10.83 2.32 -2.07
CA ARG A 201 -11.64 2.48 -0.85
C ARG A 201 -10.95 1.92 0.38
N TYR A 202 -10.34 0.75 0.26
CA TYR A 202 -9.61 0.15 1.38
C TYR A 202 -8.37 0.95 1.74
N GLU A 203 -7.64 1.48 0.76
CA GLU A 203 -6.52 2.39 1.02
C GLU A 203 -6.96 3.63 1.82
N TYR A 204 -8.05 4.27 1.40
CA TYR A 204 -8.59 5.43 2.12
C TYR A 204 -9.03 5.05 3.54
N LEU A 205 -9.76 3.95 3.69
CA LEU A 205 -10.23 3.48 5.00
C LEU A 205 -9.07 3.08 5.92
N PHE A 206 -7.97 2.59 5.36
CA PHE A 206 -6.78 2.26 6.13
C PHE A 206 -6.16 3.50 6.78
N TRP A 207 -6.04 4.62 6.02
CA TRP A 207 -5.66 5.91 6.59
C TRP A 207 -6.64 6.40 7.65
N GLU A 208 -7.94 6.33 7.39
CA GLU A 208 -8.98 6.74 8.34
C GLU A 208 -8.90 5.94 9.65
N SER A 209 -8.75 4.61 9.57
CA SER A 209 -8.65 3.76 10.75
C SER A 209 -7.41 4.05 11.58
N ALA A 210 -6.27 4.30 10.93
CA ALA A 210 -5.03 4.68 11.61
C ALA A 210 -5.12 6.07 12.24
N TYR A 211 -5.75 7.01 11.54
CA TYR A 211 -5.84 8.40 11.96
C TYR A 211 -6.81 8.61 13.12
N ASN A 212 -8.00 8.00 13.05
CA ASN A 212 -9.06 8.16 14.04
C ASN A 212 -9.03 7.10 15.16
N GLY A 213 -8.35 6.00 14.92
CA GLY A 213 -8.40 4.81 15.76
C GLY A 213 -9.62 3.95 15.43
N GLU A 214 -9.41 2.65 15.39
CA GLU A 214 -10.44 1.67 15.16
C GLU A 214 -10.20 0.44 16.05
N ALA A 215 -11.27 -0.11 16.61
CA ALA A 215 -11.24 -1.32 17.40
C ALA A 215 -12.46 -2.20 17.10
N TRP A 216 -12.36 -3.48 17.39
CA TRP A 216 -13.52 -4.37 17.42
C TRP A 216 -14.47 -3.95 18.55
N PHE A 217 -15.75 -4.23 18.39
CA PHE A 217 -16.81 -3.81 19.34
C PHE A 217 -16.69 -4.48 20.73
N ASP A 218 -15.88 -5.53 20.82
CA ASP A 218 -15.65 -6.35 22.02
C ASP A 218 -14.27 -6.13 22.67
N GLN A 219 -13.56 -5.08 22.28
CA GLN A 219 -12.24 -4.68 22.80
C GLN A 219 -12.31 -3.39 23.61
#